data_4c4260fcebcff77e0c057a3e7536f84c
#
_entry.id   4c4260fcebcff77e0c057a3e7536f84c
#
_cell.length_a   1.000
_cell.length_b   1.000
_cell.length_c   1.000
_cell.angle_alpha   90.00
_cell.angle_beta   90.00
_cell.angle_gamma   90.00
#
_symmetry.space_group_name_H-M   'P 1'
#
loop_
_entity.id
_entity.type
_entity.pdbx_description
1 polymer ?
#
loop_
_entity_poly.entity_id
_entity_poly.type
_entity_poly.pdbx_seq_one_letter_code
_entity_poly.pdbx_strand_id
1 'polypeptide(L)'
;AEIANYRSVRIREREANGFASELLLPASELQKALKEPPSIQVVSDLAQSYGTSMMATAVKVVQATCESVAVVISSRGRIEWAVRSRSFPFSIRSGTLHEHTYAIDYFTSGYLPGCTKQVLLSAWCTHSGCDKFLMEESIPFHRLNMVLSLLSLPAQDEDY
;
A
#
# COMPACT_ATOMS: atom_id res chain seq x y z
N ALA A 1 9.88 11.11 27.16
CA ALA A 1 8.53 11.71 27.15
C ALA A 1 8.07 12.12 25.73
N GLU A 2 8.92 12.72 24.92
CA GLU A 2 8.54 13.16 23.55
C GLU A 2 8.23 12.01 22.60
N ILE A 3 8.98 10.92 22.65
CA ILE A 3 8.76 9.74 21.76
C ILE A 3 7.44 9.04 22.09
N ALA A 4 7.07 8.96 23.37
CA ALA A 4 5.81 8.36 23.77
C ALA A 4 4.61 9.23 23.35
N ASN A 5 4.76 10.55 23.41
CA ASN A 5 3.73 11.50 23.00
C ASN A 5 3.53 11.48 21.45
N TYR A 6 4.62 11.38 20.69
CA TYR A 6 4.58 11.27 19.23
C TYR A 6 3.91 9.96 18.76
N ARG A 7 4.18 8.85 19.45
CA ARG A 7 3.52 7.56 19.19
C ARG A 7 2.00 7.61 19.48
N SER A 8 1.61 8.27 20.57
CA SER A 8 0.19 8.39 20.94
C SER A 8 -0.58 9.29 19.98
N VAL A 9 0.02 10.36 19.47
CA VAL A 9 -0.58 11.24 18.45
C VAL A 9 -0.79 10.48 17.15
N ARG A 10 0.21 9.73 16.69
CA ARG A 10 0.08 8.90 15.47
C ARG A 10 -1.01 7.83 15.59
N ILE A 11 -1.17 7.20 16.75
CA ILE A 11 -2.22 6.22 16.98
C ILE A 11 -3.60 6.89 16.89
N ARG A 12 -3.76 8.05 17.49
CA ARG A 12 -5.02 8.83 17.44
C ARG A 12 -5.36 9.32 16.04
N GLU A 13 -4.37 9.76 15.28
CA GLU A 13 -4.56 10.16 13.88
C GLU A 13 -4.97 8.95 13.02
N ARG A 14 -4.38 7.80 13.25
CA ARG A 14 -4.76 6.54 12.56
C ARG A 14 -6.18 6.11 12.89
N GLU A 15 -6.58 6.18 14.16
CA GLU A 15 -7.94 5.88 14.61
C GLU A 15 -8.95 6.87 14.02
N ALA A 16 -8.65 8.17 14.05
CA ALA A 16 -9.50 9.20 13.48
C ALA A 16 -9.65 9.07 11.96
N ASN A 17 -8.55 8.80 11.24
CA ASN A 17 -8.57 8.56 9.80
C ASN A 17 -9.31 7.26 9.45
N GLY A 18 -9.18 6.22 10.27
CA GLY A 18 -9.91 4.98 10.13
C GLY A 18 -11.41 5.17 10.30
N PHE A 19 -11.82 5.93 11.30
CA PHE A 19 -13.23 6.27 11.55
C PHE A 19 -13.82 7.14 10.42
N ALA A 20 -13.12 8.19 10.02
CA ALA A 20 -13.55 9.05 8.93
C ALA A 20 -13.64 8.26 7.60
N SER A 21 -12.69 7.38 7.34
CA SER A 21 -12.69 6.49 6.18
C SER A 21 -13.89 5.54 6.20
N GLU A 22 -14.25 4.96 7.36
CA GLU A 22 -15.41 4.08 7.49
C GLU A 22 -16.73 4.81 7.25
N LEU A 23 -16.86 6.03 7.73
CA LEU A 23 -18.05 6.85 7.51
C LEU A 23 -18.25 7.23 6.03
N LEU A 24 -17.17 7.56 5.33
CA LEU A 24 -17.20 8.01 3.93
C LEU A 24 -17.17 6.85 2.94
N LEU A 25 -16.60 5.72 3.32
CA LEU A 25 -16.40 4.56 2.46
C LEU A 25 -16.67 3.27 3.26
N PRO A 26 -17.93 2.91 3.49
CA PRO A 26 -18.27 1.69 4.21
C PRO A 26 -17.75 0.43 3.51
N ALA A 27 -17.20 -0.50 4.28
CA ALA A 27 -16.60 -1.74 3.77
C ALA A 27 -17.59 -2.57 2.93
N SER A 28 -18.87 -2.61 3.32
CA SER A 28 -19.91 -3.34 2.59
C SER A 28 -20.17 -2.78 1.19
N GLU A 29 -20.17 -1.46 1.04
CA GLU A 29 -20.32 -0.80 -0.26
C GLU A 29 -19.07 -0.99 -1.12
N LEU A 30 -17.90 -0.92 -0.49
CA LEU A 30 -16.64 -1.11 -1.16
C LEU A 30 -16.49 -2.53 -1.74
N GLN A 31 -16.89 -3.56 -1.01
CA GLN A 31 -16.88 -4.94 -1.51
C GLN A 31 -17.74 -5.12 -2.76
N LYS A 32 -18.88 -4.44 -2.82
CA LYS A 32 -19.74 -4.45 -4.01
C LYS A 32 -19.10 -3.73 -5.21
N ALA A 33 -18.29 -2.70 -4.94
CA ALA A 33 -17.60 -1.92 -5.96
C ALA A 33 -16.33 -2.59 -6.49
N LEU A 34 -15.68 -3.45 -5.69
CA LEU A 34 -14.46 -4.17 -6.07
C LEU A 34 -14.76 -5.39 -6.94
N LYS A 35 -15.03 -5.14 -8.21
CA LYS A 35 -15.27 -6.20 -9.22
C LYS A 35 -13.97 -6.68 -9.86
N GLU A 36 -12.90 -5.93 -9.72
CA GLU A 36 -11.60 -6.17 -10.32
C GLU A 36 -10.52 -6.21 -9.23
N PRO A 37 -9.36 -6.84 -9.48
CA PRO A 37 -8.22 -6.77 -8.58
C PRO A 37 -7.85 -5.31 -8.29
N PRO A 38 -7.47 -4.97 -7.05
CA PRO A 38 -7.08 -3.63 -6.69
C PRO A 38 -5.89 -3.12 -7.51
N SER A 39 -6.00 -1.89 -8.01
CA SER A 39 -4.95 -1.15 -8.69
C SER A 39 -4.95 0.30 -8.21
N ILE A 40 -3.90 1.03 -8.50
CA ILE A 40 -3.83 2.48 -8.20
C ILE A 40 -4.98 3.22 -8.90
N GLN A 41 -5.33 2.82 -10.12
CA GLN A 41 -6.45 3.42 -10.84
C GLN A 41 -7.79 3.19 -10.13
N VAL A 42 -8.05 1.97 -9.67
CA VAL A 42 -9.26 1.64 -8.90
C VAL A 42 -9.32 2.46 -7.61
N VAL A 43 -8.20 2.56 -6.89
CA VAL A 43 -8.10 3.38 -5.68
C VAL A 43 -8.37 4.85 -5.98
N SER A 44 -7.80 5.38 -7.05
CA SER A 44 -8.00 6.78 -7.47
C SER A 44 -9.46 7.07 -7.82
N ASP A 45 -10.09 6.20 -8.58
CA ASP A 45 -11.50 6.36 -9.00
C ASP A 45 -12.44 6.31 -7.79
N LEU A 46 -12.21 5.40 -6.85
CA LEU A 46 -12.96 5.31 -5.60
C LEU A 46 -12.74 6.54 -4.71
N ALA A 47 -11.50 6.99 -4.55
CA ALA A 47 -11.18 8.17 -3.77
C ALA A 47 -11.90 9.41 -4.32
N GLN A 48 -11.93 9.57 -5.63
CA GLN A 48 -12.62 10.67 -6.29
C GLN A 48 -14.14 10.55 -6.12
N SER A 49 -14.72 9.37 -6.31
CA SER A 49 -16.16 9.14 -6.20
C SER A 49 -16.70 9.38 -4.79
N TYR A 50 -15.95 9.05 -3.77
CA TYR A 50 -16.38 9.17 -2.37
C TYR A 50 -15.81 10.39 -1.64
N GLY A 51 -14.99 11.21 -2.31
CA GLY A 51 -14.37 12.39 -1.71
C GLY A 51 -13.40 12.08 -0.57
N THR A 52 -12.69 10.96 -0.67
CA THR A 52 -11.72 10.48 0.33
C THR A 52 -10.28 10.66 -0.17
N SER A 53 -9.31 10.64 0.73
CA SER A 53 -7.90 10.67 0.34
C SER A 53 -7.47 9.35 -0.32
N MET A 54 -6.45 9.42 -1.17
CA MET A 54 -5.85 8.23 -1.80
C MET A 54 -5.35 7.22 -0.75
N MET A 55 -4.69 7.69 0.30
CA MET A 55 -4.15 6.83 1.35
C MET A 55 -5.26 6.12 2.12
N ALA A 56 -6.28 6.86 2.57
CA ALA A 56 -7.40 6.28 3.30
C ALA A 56 -8.16 5.26 2.44
N THR A 57 -8.38 5.59 1.17
CA THR A 57 -9.05 4.70 0.21
C THR A 57 -8.22 3.43 -0.04
N ALA A 58 -6.91 3.56 -0.23
CA ALA A 58 -6.02 2.41 -0.43
C ALA A 58 -6.05 1.44 0.76
N VAL A 59 -6.01 1.96 1.99
CA VAL A 59 -6.13 1.15 3.20
C VAL A 59 -7.46 0.38 3.21
N LYS A 60 -8.57 1.06 2.91
CA LYS A 60 -9.89 0.44 2.86
C LYS A 60 -10.01 -0.63 1.78
N VAL A 61 -9.49 -0.37 0.59
CA VAL A 61 -9.46 -1.32 -0.51
C VAL A 61 -8.69 -2.58 -0.11
N VAL A 62 -7.52 -2.43 0.49
CA VAL A 62 -6.70 -3.56 0.96
C VAL A 62 -7.40 -4.35 2.06
N GLN A 63 -8.10 -3.69 2.98
CA GLN A 63 -8.84 -4.36 4.04
C GLN A 63 -10.09 -5.11 3.55
N ALA A 64 -10.70 -4.64 2.47
CA ALA A 64 -11.96 -5.18 1.95
C ALA A 64 -11.78 -6.26 0.88
N THR A 65 -10.68 -6.26 0.17
CA THR A 65 -10.45 -7.21 -0.94
C THR A 65 -10.15 -8.62 -0.48
N CYS A 66 -10.51 -9.60 -1.30
CA CYS A 66 -10.08 -10.99 -1.15
C CYS A 66 -8.75 -11.29 -1.84
N GLU A 67 -8.25 -10.36 -2.64
CA GLU A 67 -6.97 -10.47 -3.34
C GLU A 67 -5.78 -10.34 -2.39
N SER A 68 -4.64 -10.94 -2.76
CA SER A 68 -3.39 -10.87 -2.00
C SER A 68 -2.64 -9.57 -2.32
N VAL A 69 -2.98 -8.52 -1.60
CA VAL A 69 -2.43 -7.17 -1.79
C VAL A 69 -1.96 -6.53 -0.50
N ALA A 70 -1.07 -5.58 -0.63
CA ALA A 70 -0.62 -4.73 0.47
C ALA A 70 -0.43 -3.29 -0.02
N VAL A 71 -0.64 -2.34 0.86
CA VAL A 71 -0.31 -0.94 0.63
C VAL A 71 0.79 -0.51 1.59
N VAL A 72 1.76 0.20 1.05
CA VAL A 72 2.91 0.71 1.82
C VAL A 72 3.05 2.20 1.57
N ILE A 73 3.25 2.95 2.63
CA ILE A 73 3.66 4.35 2.55
C ILE A 73 5.12 4.47 2.97
N SER A 74 5.89 5.12 2.14
CA SER A 74 7.29 5.43 2.39
C SER A 74 7.56 6.93 2.27
N SER A 75 8.50 7.40 3.06
CA SER A 75 9.01 8.78 3.02
C SER A 75 10.50 8.78 3.33
N ARG A 76 11.24 9.69 2.71
CA ARG A 76 12.69 9.82 2.90
C ARG A 76 13.46 8.51 2.66
N GLY A 77 12.97 7.67 1.74
CA GLY A 77 13.57 6.38 1.46
C GLY A 77 13.34 5.30 2.54
N ARG A 78 12.36 5.50 3.43
CA ARG A 78 12.03 4.57 4.53
C ARG A 78 10.55 4.23 4.52
N ILE A 79 10.24 3.01 4.92
CA ILE A 79 8.86 2.55 5.11
C ILE A 79 8.31 3.17 6.39
N GLU A 80 7.23 3.93 6.27
CA GLU A 80 6.54 4.55 7.39
C GLU A 80 5.51 3.59 8.00
N TRP A 81 4.70 2.97 7.16
CA TRP A 81 3.72 1.98 7.56
C TRP A 81 3.26 1.13 6.37
N ALA A 82 2.68 -0.01 6.67
CA ALA A 82 2.10 -0.91 5.70
C ALA A 82 0.82 -1.55 6.24
N VAL A 83 -0.13 -1.84 5.34
CA VAL A 83 -1.34 -2.60 5.63
C VAL A 83 -1.47 -3.72 4.60
N ARG A 84 -1.74 -4.92 5.06
CA ARG A 84 -1.91 -6.12 4.23
C ARG A 84 -3.36 -6.56 4.21
N SER A 85 -3.80 -7.11 3.08
CA SER A 85 -5.04 -7.87 3.04
C SER A 85 -4.90 -9.18 3.84
N ARG A 86 -6.02 -9.79 4.18
CA ARG A 86 -6.02 -11.08 4.89
C ARG A 86 -5.34 -12.20 4.11
N SER A 87 -5.42 -12.12 2.78
CA SER A 87 -4.84 -13.12 1.88
C SER A 87 -3.35 -12.91 1.60
N PHE A 88 -2.78 -11.77 1.97
CA PHE A 88 -1.36 -11.48 1.75
C PHE A 88 -0.51 -12.17 2.83
N PRO A 89 0.25 -13.23 2.47
CA PRO A 89 0.84 -14.14 3.48
C PRO A 89 2.19 -13.68 4.03
N PHE A 90 2.81 -12.64 3.44
CA PHE A 90 4.17 -12.25 3.78
C PHE A 90 4.19 -11.00 4.67
N SER A 91 5.19 -10.91 5.54
CA SER A 91 5.44 -9.71 6.34
C SER A 91 6.20 -8.68 5.52
N ILE A 92 5.72 -7.44 5.54
CA ILE A 92 6.40 -6.31 4.89
C ILE A 92 7.62 -5.91 5.71
N ARG A 93 8.72 -5.61 5.02
CA ARG A 93 9.93 -5.07 5.65
C ARG A 93 9.65 -3.77 6.39
N SER A 94 10.49 -3.44 7.33
CA SER A 94 10.54 -2.15 8.02
C SER A 94 11.88 -1.45 7.77
N GLY A 95 11.94 -0.17 8.06
CA GLY A 95 13.15 0.62 7.91
C GLY A 95 13.39 1.12 6.49
N THR A 96 14.63 1.11 6.06
CA THR A 96 15.03 1.63 4.74
C THR A 96 14.46 0.81 3.61
N LEU A 97 13.97 1.48 2.56
CA LEU A 97 13.56 0.82 1.32
C LEU A 97 14.72 0.05 0.70
N HIS A 98 14.44 -1.16 0.25
CA HIS A 98 15.41 -1.97 -0.45
C HIS A 98 15.72 -1.37 -1.85
N GLU A 99 16.96 -1.50 -2.30
CA GLU A 99 17.43 -0.95 -3.58
C GLU A 99 16.69 -1.50 -4.81
N HIS A 100 16.09 -2.69 -4.71
CA HIS A 100 15.33 -3.31 -5.78
C HIS A 100 13.83 -3.01 -5.75
N THR A 101 13.37 -2.15 -4.85
CA THR A 101 12.01 -1.62 -4.92
C THR A 101 11.91 -0.57 -6.02
N TYR A 102 10.73 -0.49 -6.65
CA TYR A 102 10.49 0.58 -7.61
C TYR A 102 10.31 1.96 -6.93
N ALA A 103 9.72 1.95 -5.73
CA ALA A 103 9.50 3.17 -4.93
C ALA A 103 10.81 3.92 -4.63
N ILE A 104 11.95 3.23 -4.51
CA ILE A 104 13.24 3.87 -4.21
C ILE A 104 13.66 4.85 -5.32
N ASP A 105 13.24 4.63 -6.55
CA ASP A 105 13.58 5.47 -7.69
C ASP A 105 13.10 6.91 -7.50
N TYR A 106 11.95 7.11 -6.86
CA TYR A 106 11.47 8.44 -6.53
C TYR A 106 12.42 9.20 -5.59
N PHE A 107 12.93 8.53 -4.58
CA PHE A 107 13.82 9.16 -3.60
C PHE A 107 15.24 9.39 -4.12
N THR A 108 15.64 8.66 -5.16
CA THR A 108 16.94 8.80 -5.79
C THR A 108 16.93 9.74 -6.99
N SER A 109 15.88 9.72 -7.82
CA SER A 109 15.79 10.50 -9.06
C SER A 109 14.69 11.56 -9.07
N GLY A 110 13.77 11.52 -8.12
CA GLY A 110 12.60 12.41 -8.06
C GLY A 110 11.47 12.05 -9.02
N TYR A 111 11.54 10.91 -9.68
CA TYR A 111 10.60 10.52 -10.73
C TYR A 111 10.19 9.04 -10.62
N LEU A 112 8.88 8.79 -10.79
CA LEU A 112 8.32 7.45 -10.97
C LEU A 112 7.43 7.46 -12.22
N PRO A 113 7.72 6.64 -13.23
CA PRO A 113 6.78 6.41 -14.31
C PRO A 113 5.55 5.66 -13.79
N GLY A 114 4.36 6.04 -14.26
CA GLY A 114 3.09 5.45 -13.86
C GLY A 114 2.86 4.06 -14.49
N CYS A 115 3.65 3.09 -14.12
CA CYS A 115 3.53 1.72 -14.62
C CYS A 115 3.64 0.70 -13.48
N THR A 116 3.09 -0.49 -13.72
CA THR A 116 3.27 -1.65 -12.84
C THR A 116 4.60 -2.32 -13.17
N LYS A 117 5.37 -2.64 -12.14
CA LYS A 117 6.64 -3.36 -12.30
C LYS A 117 6.65 -4.66 -11.54
N GLN A 118 7.25 -5.67 -12.13
CA GLN A 118 7.58 -6.92 -11.45
C GLN A 118 8.86 -6.73 -10.65
N VAL A 119 8.81 -6.98 -9.35
CA VAL A 119 9.95 -6.85 -8.44
C VAL A 119 10.12 -8.11 -7.61
N LEU A 120 11.33 -8.32 -7.09
CA LEU A 120 11.58 -9.46 -6.20
C LEU A 120 10.74 -9.32 -4.92
N LEU A 121 10.13 -10.42 -4.51
CA LEU A 121 9.38 -10.48 -3.24
C LEU A 121 10.26 -10.06 -2.06
N SER A 122 11.52 -10.47 -2.06
CA SER A 122 12.51 -10.14 -1.02
C SER A 122 12.82 -8.65 -0.92
N ALA A 123 12.52 -7.84 -1.94
CA ALA A 123 12.69 -6.40 -1.87
C ALA A 123 11.69 -5.74 -0.91
N TRP A 124 10.50 -6.30 -0.79
CA TRP A 124 9.42 -5.78 0.05
C TRP A 124 9.12 -6.61 1.30
N CYS A 125 9.42 -7.90 1.26
CA CYS A 125 9.01 -8.85 2.29
C CYS A 125 10.20 -9.52 2.97
N THR A 126 10.04 -9.85 4.25
CA THR A 126 11.06 -10.55 5.05
C THR A 126 11.03 -12.06 4.82
N HIS A 127 10.86 -12.50 3.59
CA HIS A 127 10.82 -13.91 3.25
C HIS A 127 12.19 -14.39 2.79
N SER A 128 12.70 -15.46 3.40
CA SER A 128 13.97 -16.09 3.02
C SER A 128 13.72 -17.23 2.04
N GLY A 129 14.33 -17.17 0.87
CA GLY A 129 14.62 -18.34 0.08
C GLY A 129 13.71 -18.64 -1.10
N CYS A 130 13.22 -17.65 -1.85
CA CYS A 130 12.59 -17.92 -3.15
C CYS A 130 12.80 -16.76 -4.12
N ASP A 131 13.09 -17.11 -5.37
CA ASP A 131 13.04 -16.21 -6.51
C ASP A 131 11.58 -15.88 -6.90
N LYS A 132 10.78 -15.53 -5.90
CA LYS A 132 9.39 -15.11 -6.11
C LYS A 132 9.32 -13.64 -6.42
N PHE A 133 8.33 -13.28 -7.22
CA PHE A 133 8.07 -11.91 -7.63
C PHE A 133 6.71 -11.44 -7.14
N LEU A 134 6.57 -10.14 -6.98
CA LEU A 134 5.30 -9.46 -6.82
C LEU A 134 5.21 -8.32 -7.84
N MET A 135 4.01 -7.80 -8.01
CA MET A 135 3.77 -6.63 -8.84
C MET A 135 3.71 -5.39 -7.95
N GLU A 136 4.43 -4.36 -8.33
CA GLU A 136 4.47 -3.08 -7.63
C GLU A 136 3.94 -1.97 -8.54
N GLU A 137 2.92 -1.27 -8.06
CA GLU A 137 2.50 0.02 -8.56
C GLU A 137 2.83 1.08 -7.51
N SER A 138 3.61 2.09 -7.87
CA SER A 138 4.00 3.15 -6.95
C SER A 138 3.71 4.50 -7.55
N ILE A 139 3.10 5.39 -6.75
CA ILE A 139 2.85 6.77 -7.13
C ILE A 139 3.42 7.74 -6.09
N PRO A 140 4.01 8.85 -6.53
CA PRO A 140 4.50 9.85 -5.61
C PRO A 140 3.41 10.84 -5.20
N PHE A 141 3.48 11.27 -3.95
CA PHE A 141 2.80 12.46 -3.46
C PHE A 141 3.83 13.57 -3.27
N HIS A 142 4.08 14.34 -4.31
CA HIS A 142 5.16 15.33 -4.35
C HIS A 142 5.07 16.37 -3.22
N ARG A 143 3.88 16.81 -2.87
CA ARG A 143 3.68 17.80 -1.79
C ARG A 143 4.06 17.26 -0.41
N LEU A 144 3.93 15.95 -0.21
CA LEU A 144 4.24 15.28 1.07
C LEU A 144 5.61 14.61 1.05
N ASN A 145 6.27 14.58 -0.10
CA ASN A 145 7.50 13.83 -0.33
C ASN A 145 7.38 12.37 0.12
N MET A 146 6.28 11.74 -0.26
CA MET A 146 5.92 10.36 0.07
C MET A 146 5.63 9.56 -1.20
N VAL A 147 5.74 8.25 -1.08
CA VAL A 147 5.31 7.30 -2.12
C VAL A 147 4.29 6.33 -1.54
N LEU A 148 3.19 6.15 -2.25
CA LEU A 148 2.25 5.07 -2.01
C LEU A 148 2.58 3.94 -2.97
N SER A 149 2.83 2.76 -2.43
CA SER A 149 3.08 1.53 -3.18
C SER A 149 1.97 0.53 -2.94
N LEU A 150 1.36 0.06 -4.01
CA LEU A 150 0.41 -1.04 -4.00
C LEU A 150 1.13 -2.29 -4.50
N LEU A 151 1.21 -3.30 -3.65
CA LEU A 151 1.87 -4.57 -3.91
C LEU A 151 0.81 -5.63 -4.13
N SER A 152 0.95 -6.44 -5.18
CA SER A 152 0.05 -7.55 -5.44
C SER A 152 0.85 -8.81 -5.78
N LEU A 153 0.38 -9.93 -5.25
CA LEU A 153 0.89 -11.24 -5.67
C LEU A 153 0.13 -11.66 -6.93
N PRO A 154 0.83 -12.22 -7.93
CA PRO A 154 0.15 -12.82 -9.06
C PRO A 154 -0.77 -13.93 -8.57
N ALA A 155 -1.90 -14.11 -9.25
CA ALA A 155 -2.76 -15.27 -9.02
C ALA A 155 -1.88 -16.52 -9.11
N GLN A 156 -1.96 -17.39 -8.11
CA GLN A 156 -1.31 -18.69 -8.21
C GLN A 156 -2.05 -19.43 -9.31
N ASP A 157 -1.33 -19.71 -10.41
CA ASP A 157 -1.79 -20.73 -11.34
C ASP A 157 -1.90 -22.02 -10.52
N GLU A 158 -3.11 -22.47 -10.27
CA GLU A 158 -3.33 -23.81 -9.75
C GLU A 158 -2.90 -24.77 -10.87
N ASP A 159 -1.62 -25.11 -10.88
CA ASP A 159 -1.13 -26.23 -11.65
C ASP A 159 -1.78 -27.50 -11.10
N TYR A 160 -2.78 -27.99 -11.81
CA TYR A 160 -3.31 -29.32 -11.65
C TYR A 160 -2.35 -30.35 -12.25
#